data_fc660777325a31e134225565bbf67905
#
_entry.id   fc660777325a31e134225565bbf67905
#
_cell.length_a   1.000
_cell.length_b   1.000
_cell.length_c   1.000
_cell.angle_alpha   90.00
_cell.angle_beta   90.00
_cell.angle_gamma   90.00
#
_symmetry.space_group_name_H-M   'P 1'
#
loop_
_entity.id
_entity.type
_entity.pdbx_description
1 polymer ?
#
loop_
_entity_poly.entity_id
_entity_poly.type
_entity_poly.pdbx_seq_one_letter_code
_entity_poly.pdbx_strand_id
1 'polypeptide(L)'
;MKRAFLLFAVLLLLLMPPVFARVPELNIKALCEARSADAKRSNSTAGQTAAECEHDEEAAKQQLNTLWTSTSASTRNQCQSDARSLGTTSYLDLLTCMQTAEDIKSDPKKRQ
;
A
#
# COMPACT_ATOMS: atom_id res chain seq x y z
N MET A 1 -44.64 10.17 1.33
CA MET A 1 -43.77 9.10 1.85
C MET A 1 -42.68 8.65 0.88
N LYS A 2 -42.95 8.50 -0.40
CA LYS A 2 -41.91 8.10 -1.39
C LYS A 2 -40.75 9.10 -1.54
N ARG A 3 -40.99 10.40 -1.39
CA ARG A 3 -39.96 11.45 -1.51
C ARG A 3 -39.00 11.52 -0.30
N ALA A 4 -39.47 11.15 0.89
CA ALA A 4 -38.64 11.11 2.10
C ALA A 4 -37.65 9.93 2.07
N PHE A 5 -38.06 8.80 1.50
CA PHE A 5 -37.18 7.63 1.34
C PHE A 5 -36.06 7.87 0.34
N LEU A 6 -36.33 8.60 -0.75
CA LEU A 6 -35.32 8.94 -1.74
C LEU A 6 -34.26 9.90 -1.17
N LEU A 7 -34.66 10.87 -0.36
CA LEU A 7 -33.74 11.80 0.28
C LEU A 7 -32.85 11.10 1.33
N PHE A 8 -33.38 10.12 2.04
CA PHE A 8 -32.61 9.35 3.02
C PHE A 8 -31.59 8.41 2.36
N ALA A 9 -31.96 7.81 1.22
CA ALA A 9 -31.04 6.96 0.45
C ALA A 9 -29.89 7.76 -0.17
N VAL A 10 -30.14 8.97 -0.65
CA VAL A 10 -29.12 9.85 -1.20
C VAL A 10 -28.17 10.37 -0.10
N LEU A 11 -28.68 10.63 1.09
CA LEU A 11 -27.89 11.10 2.22
C LEU A 11 -26.94 10.00 2.73
N LEU A 12 -27.37 8.73 2.71
CA LEU A 12 -26.54 7.58 3.09
C LEU A 12 -25.39 7.32 2.12
N LEU A 13 -25.57 7.59 0.83
CA LEU A 13 -24.52 7.47 -0.19
C LEU A 13 -23.42 8.52 -0.06
N LEU A 14 -23.73 9.68 0.51
CA LEU A 14 -22.77 10.76 0.73
C LEU A 14 -21.88 10.52 1.97
N LEU A 15 -22.25 9.59 2.84
CA LEU A 15 -21.50 9.26 4.05
C LEU A 15 -20.51 8.10 3.86
N MET A 16 -20.48 7.46 2.67
CA MET A 16 -19.49 6.43 2.38
C MET A 16 -18.16 7.09 2.05
N PRO A 17 -17.10 6.89 2.87
CA PRO A 17 -15.77 7.35 2.49
C PRO A 17 -15.36 6.66 1.19
N PRO A 18 -14.70 7.39 0.26
CA PRO A 18 -14.25 6.79 -0.98
C PRO A 18 -13.33 5.61 -0.67
N VAL A 19 -13.63 4.45 -1.23
CA VAL A 19 -12.89 3.18 -1.02
C VAL A 19 -11.39 3.32 -1.32
N PHE A 20 -11.03 4.31 -2.14
CA PHE A 20 -9.65 4.60 -2.54
C PHE A 20 -8.86 5.50 -1.56
N ALA A 21 -9.49 5.97 -0.47
CA ALA A 21 -8.84 6.88 0.50
C ALA A 21 -8.02 6.13 1.56
N ARG A 22 -7.91 4.81 1.50
CA ARG A 22 -7.22 3.98 2.49
C ARG A 22 -6.10 3.16 1.87
N VAL A 23 -5.08 2.88 2.68
CA VAL A 23 -4.06 1.88 2.34
C VAL A 23 -4.74 0.55 2.06
N PRO A 24 -4.40 -0.14 0.95
CA PRO A 24 -5.00 -1.44 0.64
C PRO A 24 -4.64 -2.49 1.70
N GLU A 25 -5.56 -3.42 1.94
CA GLU A 25 -5.26 -4.57 2.80
C GLU A 25 -4.52 -5.65 2.02
N LEU A 26 -3.31 -5.98 2.46
CA LEU A 26 -2.45 -6.99 1.85
C LEU A 26 -2.32 -8.20 2.77
N ASN A 27 -2.20 -9.40 2.19
CA ASN A 27 -1.95 -10.61 2.95
C ASN A 27 -0.43 -10.75 3.22
N ILE A 28 0.07 -9.98 4.19
CA ILE A 28 1.50 -9.97 4.55
C ILE A 28 1.96 -11.30 5.12
N LYS A 29 1.09 -12.01 5.80
CA LYS A 29 1.43 -13.34 6.33
C LYS A 29 1.78 -14.32 5.21
N ALA A 30 0.92 -14.44 4.20
CA ALA A 30 1.19 -15.30 3.05
C ALA A 30 2.45 -14.86 2.28
N LEU A 31 2.64 -13.55 2.11
CA LEU A 31 3.84 -13.00 1.47
C LEU A 31 5.12 -13.39 2.24
N CYS A 32 5.13 -13.20 3.55
CA CYS A 32 6.30 -13.46 4.38
C CYS A 32 6.61 -14.96 4.53
N GLU A 33 5.58 -15.80 4.59
CA GLU A 33 5.73 -17.25 4.55
C GLU A 33 6.36 -17.71 3.22
N ALA A 34 5.89 -17.19 2.08
CA ALA A 34 6.44 -17.50 0.77
C ALA A 34 7.91 -17.07 0.65
N ARG A 35 8.26 -15.84 1.08
CA ARG A 35 9.63 -15.34 1.07
C ARG A 35 10.57 -16.19 1.95
N SER A 36 10.12 -16.58 3.14
CA SER A 36 10.89 -17.45 4.04
C SER A 36 11.11 -18.84 3.44
N ALA A 37 10.11 -19.41 2.77
CA ALA A 37 10.24 -20.69 2.09
C ALA A 37 11.21 -20.62 0.90
N ASP A 38 11.21 -19.55 0.14
CA ASP A 38 12.13 -19.33 -0.99
C ASP A 38 13.58 -19.15 -0.51
N ALA A 39 13.79 -18.42 0.59
CA ALA A 39 15.11 -18.28 1.21
C ALA A 39 15.67 -19.63 1.66
N LYS A 40 14.85 -20.49 2.23
CA LYS A 40 15.25 -21.87 2.61
C LYS A 40 15.62 -22.74 1.41
N ARG A 41 14.84 -22.65 0.33
CA ARG A 41 15.12 -23.40 -0.92
C ARG A 41 16.43 -22.99 -1.59
N SER A 42 16.75 -21.70 -1.53
CA SER A 42 17.98 -21.16 -2.11
C SER A 42 19.21 -21.26 -1.20
N ASN A 43 19.11 -21.93 -0.04
CA ASN A 43 20.17 -22.00 0.98
C ASN A 43 20.71 -20.61 1.39
N SER A 44 19.87 -19.58 1.35
CA SER A 44 20.25 -18.23 1.73
C SER A 44 20.31 -18.12 3.26
N THR A 45 21.48 -17.87 3.79
CA THR A 45 21.68 -17.58 5.22
C THR A 45 21.29 -16.15 5.60
N ALA A 46 21.04 -15.31 4.61
CA ALA A 46 20.65 -13.90 4.77
C ALA A 46 19.12 -13.67 4.73
N GLY A 47 18.32 -14.74 4.65
CA GLY A 47 16.87 -14.66 4.59
C GLY A 47 16.26 -14.25 5.93
N GLN A 48 15.36 -13.26 5.91
CA GLN A 48 14.54 -12.95 7.07
C GLN A 48 13.63 -14.12 7.44
N THR A 49 13.37 -14.28 8.74
CA THR A 49 12.29 -15.15 9.20
C THR A 49 10.94 -14.57 8.79
N ALA A 50 9.90 -15.40 8.72
CA ALA A 50 8.54 -14.92 8.44
C ALA A 50 8.08 -13.86 9.45
N ALA A 51 8.42 -14.03 10.72
CA ALA A 51 8.07 -13.08 11.79
C ALA A 51 8.76 -11.72 11.63
N GLU A 52 10.03 -11.68 11.28
CA GLU A 52 10.76 -10.43 10.99
C GLU A 52 10.19 -9.74 9.77
N CYS A 53 9.89 -10.47 8.72
CA CYS A 53 9.24 -9.94 7.53
C CYS A 53 7.87 -9.33 7.85
N GLU A 54 7.01 -10.02 8.61
CA GLU A 54 5.70 -9.51 9.02
C GLU A 54 5.83 -8.23 9.86
N HIS A 55 6.80 -8.16 10.75
CA HIS A 55 7.08 -6.97 11.56
C HIS A 55 7.45 -5.77 10.69
N ASP A 56 8.33 -5.96 9.71
CA ASP A 56 8.77 -4.90 8.81
C ASP A 56 7.64 -4.44 7.88
N GLU A 57 6.83 -5.36 7.37
CA GLU A 57 5.64 -5.05 6.56
C GLU A 57 4.59 -4.25 7.37
N GLU A 58 4.35 -4.62 8.63
CA GLU A 58 3.42 -3.89 9.50
C GLU A 58 3.93 -2.47 9.81
N ALA A 59 5.23 -2.31 10.06
CA ALA A 59 5.85 -1.01 10.26
C ALA A 59 5.72 -0.13 9.00
N ALA A 60 5.90 -0.70 7.82
CA ALA A 60 5.69 -0.02 6.54
C ALA A 60 4.23 0.38 6.34
N LYS A 61 3.26 -0.48 6.69
CA LYS A 61 1.82 -0.18 6.67
C LYS A 61 1.48 1.04 7.52
N GLN A 62 2.02 1.12 8.73
CA GLN A 62 1.81 2.26 9.63
C GLN A 62 2.34 3.57 9.03
N GLN A 63 3.52 3.54 8.43
CA GLN A 63 4.08 4.70 7.73
C GLN A 63 3.23 5.09 6.50
N LEU A 64 2.76 4.11 5.73
CA LEU A 64 1.85 4.35 4.62
C LEU A 64 0.55 5.02 5.06
N ASN A 65 -0.01 4.64 6.19
CA ASN A 65 -1.22 5.26 6.72
C ASN A 65 -1.05 6.77 6.96
N THR A 66 0.14 7.21 7.36
CA THR A 66 0.44 8.63 7.56
C THR A 66 0.66 9.39 6.25
N LEU A 67 1.20 8.74 5.23
CA LEU A 67 1.52 9.34 3.93
C LEU A 67 0.36 9.28 2.94
N TRP A 68 -0.56 8.34 3.11
CA TRP A 68 -1.54 7.98 2.09
C TRP A 68 -2.39 9.13 1.61
N THR A 69 -2.97 9.89 2.53
CA THR A 69 -3.86 11.01 2.20
C THR A 69 -3.12 12.23 1.68
N SER A 70 -1.85 12.42 2.06
CA SER A 70 -1.01 13.52 1.58
C SER A 70 -0.38 13.25 0.20
N THR A 71 -0.35 11.99 -0.22
CA THR A 71 0.15 11.60 -1.55
C THR A 71 -0.97 11.71 -2.59
N SER A 72 -0.66 12.21 -3.78
CA SER A 72 -1.64 12.34 -4.87
C SER A 72 -2.23 10.98 -5.27
N ALA A 73 -3.49 10.96 -5.69
CA ALA A 73 -4.15 9.75 -6.18
C ALA A 73 -3.41 9.13 -7.37
N SER A 74 -2.85 9.95 -8.25
CA SER A 74 -2.03 9.50 -9.39
C SER A 74 -0.80 8.73 -8.93
N THR A 75 -0.04 9.25 -7.97
CA THR A 75 1.14 8.57 -7.41
C THR A 75 0.76 7.27 -6.69
N ARG A 76 -0.30 7.29 -5.89
CA ARG A 76 -0.80 6.07 -5.22
C ARG A 76 -1.17 4.97 -6.23
N ASN A 77 -1.90 5.33 -7.27
CA ASN A 77 -2.31 4.38 -8.32
C ASN A 77 -1.11 3.84 -9.09
N GLN A 78 -0.15 4.68 -9.42
CA GLN A 78 1.09 4.26 -10.09
C GLN A 78 1.87 3.28 -9.21
N CYS A 79 2.11 3.61 -7.94
CA CYS A 79 2.85 2.74 -7.02
C CYS A 79 2.15 1.39 -6.79
N GLN A 80 0.81 1.37 -6.71
CA GLN A 80 0.05 0.12 -6.62
C GLN A 80 0.15 -0.72 -7.90
N SER A 81 0.12 -0.08 -9.06
CA SER A 81 0.29 -0.77 -10.35
C SER A 81 1.69 -1.38 -10.47
N ASP A 82 2.72 -0.63 -10.11
CA ASP A 82 4.10 -1.08 -10.17
C ASP A 82 4.34 -2.27 -9.21
N ALA A 83 3.83 -2.20 -8.00
CA ALA A 83 3.92 -3.28 -7.02
C ALA A 83 3.26 -4.59 -7.52
N ARG A 84 2.11 -4.48 -8.19
CA ARG A 84 1.42 -5.64 -8.77
C ARG A 84 2.18 -6.24 -9.95
N SER A 85 2.80 -5.42 -10.78
CA SER A 85 3.55 -5.87 -11.96
C SER A 85 4.78 -6.68 -11.59
N LEU A 86 5.36 -6.43 -10.42
CA LEU A 86 6.49 -7.19 -9.88
C LEU A 86 6.09 -8.51 -9.23
N GLY A 87 4.78 -8.82 -9.13
CA GLY A 87 4.25 -10.07 -8.59
C GLY A 87 4.33 -10.19 -7.06
N THR A 88 4.82 -9.17 -6.38
CA THR A 88 4.96 -9.13 -4.92
C THR A 88 4.43 -7.83 -4.36
N THR A 89 3.12 -7.76 -4.15
CA THR A 89 2.54 -6.58 -3.52
C THR A 89 2.90 -6.57 -2.03
N SER A 90 3.76 -5.66 -1.61
CA SER A 90 4.17 -5.47 -0.23
C SER A 90 4.00 -4.03 0.21
N TYR A 91 3.82 -3.81 1.52
CA TYR A 91 3.77 -2.45 2.07
C TYR A 91 5.11 -1.74 1.97
N LEU A 92 6.23 -2.47 2.11
CA LEU A 92 7.57 -1.92 1.90
C LEU A 92 7.77 -1.41 0.47
N ASP A 93 7.32 -2.17 -0.53
CA ASP A 93 7.42 -1.76 -1.93
C ASP A 93 6.56 -0.52 -2.21
N LEU A 94 5.33 -0.48 -1.70
CA LEU A 94 4.46 0.69 -1.80
C LEU A 94 5.06 1.92 -1.11
N LEU A 95 5.57 1.75 0.10
CA LEU A 95 6.19 2.83 0.87
C LEU A 95 7.41 3.39 0.14
N THR A 96 8.30 2.53 -0.35
CA THR A 96 9.50 2.92 -1.09
C THR A 96 9.14 3.68 -2.36
N CYS A 97 8.16 3.21 -3.12
CA CYS A 97 7.67 3.90 -4.32
C CYS A 97 7.13 5.29 -4.00
N MET A 98 6.30 5.41 -2.96
CA MET A 98 5.71 6.70 -2.58
C MET A 98 6.75 7.69 -2.04
N GLN A 99 7.70 7.24 -1.24
CA GLN A 99 8.81 8.07 -0.74
C GLN A 99 9.70 8.55 -1.89
N THR A 100 10.03 7.67 -2.82
CA THR A 100 10.82 8.03 -4.02
C THR A 100 10.08 9.07 -4.86
N ALA A 101 8.78 8.95 -5.05
CA ALA A 101 7.99 9.92 -5.79
C ALA A 101 7.96 11.30 -5.11
N GLU A 102 7.89 11.36 -3.78
CA GLU A 102 7.95 12.61 -3.02
C GLU A 102 9.35 13.25 -3.09
N ASP A 103 10.42 12.46 -3.01
CA ASP A 103 11.79 12.94 -3.17
C ASP A 103 12.03 13.55 -4.55
N ILE A 104 11.51 12.94 -5.61
CA ILE A 104 11.60 13.48 -6.98
C ILE A 104 10.85 14.81 -7.11
N LYS A 105 9.71 14.96 -6.45
CA LYS A 105 8.95 16.23 -6.47
C LYS A 105 9.68 17.35 -5.73
N SER A 106 10.34 17.04 -4.62
CA SER A 106 11.04 18.02 -3.79
C SER A 106 12.37 18.49 -4.37
N ASP A 107 13.00 17.70 -5.25
CA ASP A 107 14.30 18.01 -5.87
C ASP A 107 14.15 18.27 -7.38
N PRO A 108 14.23 19.56 -7.82
CA PRO A 108 14.12 19.90 -9.24
C PRO A 108 15.17 19.24 -10.15
N LYS A 109 16.34 18.89 -9.61
CA LYS A 109 17.42 18.24 -10.38
C LYS A 109 17.08 16.78 -10.70
N LYS A 110 16.32 16.12 -9.86
CA LYS A 110 15.90 14.73 -10.09
C LYS A 110 14.74 14.58 -11.09
N ARG A 111 14.10 15.70 -11.47
CA ARG A 111 13.02 15.70 -12.48
C ARG A 111 13.52 15.63 -13.93
N GLN A 112 14.78 15.80 -14.14
CA GLN A 112 15.44 15.71 -15.43
C GLN A 112 16.04 14.30 -15.61
#